data_7b4f1f98eb4297dc6f34a576d4a27cf4
#
_entry.id   7b4f1f98eb4297dc6f34a576d4a27cf4
#
_cell.length_a   1.000
_cell.length_b   1.000
_cell.length_c   1.000
_cell.angle_alpha   90.00
_cell.angle_beta   90.00
_cell.angle_gamma   90.00
#
_symmetry.space_group_name_H-M   'P 1'
#
loop_
_entity.id
_entity.type
_entity.pdbx_description
1 polymer ?
#
loop_
_entity_poly.entity_id
_entity_poly.type
_entity_poly.pdbx_seq_one_letter_code
_entity_poly.pdbx_strand_id
1 'polypeptide(L)'
;MERHQNLKSRLPLYCSFGGLQLSKEPHFDDHQMITVCCCCGTFLTKKLQAFPGDMDHSADASGLLEGSDIGSQKERVVTEEEWLQKWEMGNIGFHKEQRHPLLQKYLDVLLNGRSGLRIFFPLCGKAVEMKWLADMGHTVVGVEVSEQAVKEFFSDHSLPYCEEPVPEISGAKMFQSTSGNISLYCCSIYDLSSSIVGKFDGVWDRGALVAVNPCDRQRYASLMISLVEKNSSYLLVTVSYDPNKHKGPPFYVPESEIKSLFGNCCEIRCLEKVDDFSERHRQWGLDYFLEVLYLLKFVA
;
A
#
# COMPACT_ATOMS: atom_id res chain seq x y z
N MET A 1 18.24 -10.84 -63.33
CA MET A 1 17.75 -9.47 -63.48
C MET A 1 17.58 -8.97 -62.06
N GLU A 2 18.65 -8.41 -61.44
CA GLU A 2 19.02 -6.97 -61.40
C GLU A 2 17.84 -6.09 -61.06
N ARG A 3 17.85 -5.29 -59.98
CA ARG A 3 18.81 -4.24 -59.54
C ARG A 3 18.60 -3.87 -58.08
N HIS A 4 19.59 -3.79 -57.35
CA HIS A 4 20.22 -2.75 -56.51
C HIS A 4 19.59 -1.35 -56.47
N GLN A 5 19.51 -0.77 -55.25
CA GLN A 5 20.06 0.54 -54.78
C GLN A 5 19.51 0.80 -53.39
N ASN A 6 20.22 0.80 -52.29
CA ASN A 6 21.25 1.71 -51.78
C ASN A 6 20.82 3.17 -51.63
N LEU A 7 20.78 3.70 -50.37
CA LEU A 7 21.40 4.94 -49.92
C LEU A 7 20.97 5.24 -48.46
N LYS A 8 21.91 5.06 -47.52
CA LYS A 8 22.71 6.11 -46.80
C LYS A 8 21.92 6.99 -45.85
N SER A 9 22.12 6.78 -44.56
CA SER A 9 22.95 7.55 -43.61
C SER A 9 22.55 8.97 -43.30
N ARG A 10 22.33 9.26 -42.00
CA ARG A 10 22.88 10.44 -41.29
C ARG A 10 22.64 10.35 -39.77
N LEU A 11 23.70 10.05 -39.02
CA LEU A 11 24.09 10.74 -37.79
C LEU A 11 24.93 11.94 -38.24
N PRO A 12 25.25 12.94 -37.43
CA PRO A 12 25.30 13.10 -35.99
C PRO A 12 24.90 14.51 -35.52
N LEU A 13 24.89 14.73 -34.21
CA LEU A 13 25.50 15.97 -33.65
C LEU A 13 25.78 15.80 -32.14
N TYR A 14 27.07 15.67 -31.87
CA TYR A 14 27.68 15.97 -30.58
C TYR A 14 27.56 17.46 -30.27
N CYS A 15 27.22 17.80 -29.05
CA CYS A 15 27.62 19.06 -28.44
C CYS A 15 28.23 18.80 -27.05
N SER A 16 29.54 18.88 -27.03
CA SER A 16 30.34 19.03 -25.83
C SER A 16 30.41 20.50 -25.44
N PHE A 17 30.16 20.82 -24.19
CA PHE A 17 30.67 22.00 -23.46
C PHE A 17 30.78 21.55 -22.02
N GLY A 18 31.89 21.55 -21.38
CA GLY A 18 32.80 22.61 -21.12
C GLY A 18 32.89 22.68 -19.61
N GLY A 19 34.01 22.24 -18.99
CA GLY A 19 34.23 22.14 -17.56
C GLY A 19 34.15 23.47 -16.84
N LEU A 20 33.78 23.43 -15.57
CA LEU A 20 34.08 24.46 -14.58
C LEU A 20 34.46 23.82 -13.26
N GLN A 21 35.55 24.33 -12.73
CA GLN A 21 36.31 23.89 -11.58
C GLN A 21 35.54 24.06 -10.26
N LEU A 22 35.83 23.14 -9.35
CA LEU A 22 35.54 23.19 -7.92
C LEU A 22 36.13 24.47 -7.27
N SER A 23 35.29 25.15 -6.49
CA SER A 23 35.77 26.07 -5.46
C SER A 23 34.88 26.03 -4.22
N LYS A 24 35.50 25.54 -3.14
CA LYS A 24 35.27 25.83 -1.71
C LYS A 24 33.88 25.69 -1.12
N GLU A 25 33.79 24.73 -0.18
CA GLU A 25 32.74 24.56 0.81
C GLU A 25 32.54 25.85 1.64
N PRO A 26 31.32 26.24 1.97
CA PRO A 26 31.03 27.15 3.07
C PRO A 26 30.67 26.36 4.34
N HIS A 27 31.24 26.74 5.45
CA HIS A 27 30.88 26.40 6.81
C HIS A 27 29.40 26.72 7.06
N PHE A 28 28.67 25.76 7.59
CA PHE A 28 27.30 25.94 8.08
C PHE A 28 27.32 26.22 9.57
N ASP A 29 26.77 27.37 9.97
CA ASP A 29 26.37 27.68 11.34
C ASP A 29 25.02 27.01 11.66
N ASP A 30 24.94 26.40 12.83
CA ASP A 30 23.73 25.76 13.38
C ASP A 30 22.65 26.83 13.63
N HIS A 31 21.44 26.51 13.19
CA HIS A 31 20.09 27.10 13.37
C HIS A 31 19.43 27.67 12.11
N GLN A 32 19.20 26.80 11.13
CA GLN A 32 18.16 27.06 10.11
C GLN A 32 17.38 25.77 9.79
N MET A 33 16.11 25.75 10.15
CA MET A 33 15.17 24.72 9.67
C MET A 33 14.82 25.04 8.21
N ILE A 34 15.15 24.12 7.30
CA ILE A 34 14.77 24.22 5.89
C ILE A 34 13.52 23.37 5.67
N THR A 35 12.41 24.01 5.38
CA THR A 35 11.21 23.33 4.89
C THR A 35 11.29 23.26 3.37
N VAL A 36 11.40 22.05 2.83
CA VAL A 36 11.40 21.81 1.39
C VAL A 36 9.96 21.58 0.92
N CYS A 37 9.44 22.46 0.09
CA CYS A 37 8.18 22.27 -0.59
C CYS A 37 8.44 21.60 -1.94
N CYS A 38 7.96 20.36 -2.12
CA CYS A 38 8.24 19.51 -3.29
C CYS A 38 7.49 19.89 -4.59
N CYS A 39 6.80 21.03 -4.65
CA CYS A 39 5.94 21.31 -5.81
C CYS A 39 6.42 22.38 -6.80
N CYS A 40 7.41 23.20 -6.52
CA CYS A 40 7.75 24.30 -7.46
C CYS A 40 9.16 24.90 -7.38
N GLY A 41 10.15 24.23 -6.87
CA GLY A 41 11.58 24.63 -7.09
C GLY A 41 12.00 26.09 -6.77
N THR A 42 11.24 26.83 -5.98
CA THR A 42 11.56 28.23 -5.62
C THR A 42 11.88 28.37 -4.15
N PHE A 43 13.04 28.96 -3.86
CA PHE A 43 13.50 29.26 -2.50
C PHE A 43 12.94 30.61 -2.05
N LEU A 44 12.17 30.63 -0.96
CA LEU A 44 11.76 31.85 -0.27
C LEU A 44 12.33 31.86 1.15
N THR A 45 13.27 32.76 1.38
CA THR A 45 13.78 33.06 2.73
C THR A 45 12.95 34.17 3.36
N LYS A 46 12.25 33.89 4.46
CA LYS A 46 11.65 34.92 5.32
C LYS A 46 12.48 35.07 6.60
N LYS A 47 13.00 36.26 6.83
CA LYS A 47 13.56 36.70 8.11
C LYS A 47 12.41 37.01 9.07
N LEU A 48 12.36 36.37 10.23
CA LEU A 48 11.49 36.75 11.35
C LEU A 48 12.20 37.77 12.23
N GLN A 49 11.58 38.94 12.41
CA GLN A 49 11.98 39.93 13.40
C GLN A 49 11.39 39.54 14.76
N ALA A 50 12.23 39.54 15.78
CA ALA A 50 11.84 39.36 17.17
C ALA A 50 11.24 40.66 17.75
N PHE A 51 10.13 40.55 18.47
CA PHE A 51 9.60 41.56 19.36
C PHE A 51 9.81 41.10 20.80
N PRO A 52 10.24 42.01 21.72
CA PRO A 52 10.35 41.68 23.13
C PRO A 52 9.06 42.03 23.86
N GLY A 53 8.64 41.18 24.78
CA GLY A 53 7.51 41.44 25.69
C GLY A 53 7.32 40.29 26.64
N ASP A 54 7.80 40.47 27.88
CA ASP A 54 7.57 39.58 29.01
C ASP A 54 6.08 39.38 29.31
N MET A 55 5.67 38.15 29.62
CA MET A 55 4.87 37.85 30.83
C MET A 55 4.78 36.34 31.04
N ASP A 56 5.22 35.98 32.19
CA ASP A 56 5.16 34.69 32.87
C ASP A 56 3.70 34.15 32.97
N HIS A 57 3.41 32.97 32.45
CA HIS A 57 2.42 32.05 32.96
C HIS A 57 2.78 30.63 32.51
N SER A 58 3.27 29.87 33.48
CA SER A 58 3.37 28.42 33.43
C SER A 58 2.04 27.79 33.00
N ALA A 59 1.97 27.27 31.80
CA ALA A 59 0.98 26.31 31.40
C ALA A 59 1.71 25.21 30.62
N ASP A 60 1.77 24.08 31.26
CA ASP A 60 2.30 22.81 30.78
C ASP A 60 1.61 22.43 29.46
N ALA A 61 2.26 22.73 28.36
CA ALA A 61 1.84 22.31 27.04
C ALA A 61 2.70 21.11 26.59
N SER A 62 2.68 20.04 27.39
CA SER A 62 2.96 18.71 26.88
C SER A 62 1.75 18.26 26.03
N GLY A 63 1.65 18.78 24.82
CA GLY A 63 0.84 18.20 23.75
C GLY A 63 1.43 16.85 23.39
N LEU A 64 1.18 15.85 24.25
CA LEU A 64 1.27 14.46 23.90
C LEU A 64 0.37 14.27 22.68
N LEU A 65 0.98 14.09 21.50
CA LEU A 65 0.35 13.35 20.44
C LEU A 65 -0.14 12.07 21.11
N GLU A 66 -1.45 11.94 21.30
CA GLU A 66 -2.09 10.69 21.70
C GLU A 66 -1.70 9.67 20.63
N GLY A 67 -0.57 8.99 20.85
CA GLY A 67 -0.18 7.83 20.07
C GLY A 67 -1.33 6.86 20.20
N SER A 68 -1.85 6.39 19.07
CA SER A 68 -2.88 5.37 19.02
C SER A 68 -2.52 4.28 20.02
N ASP A 69 -3.33 4.12 21.07
CA ASP A 69 -3.06 3.11 22.11
C ASP A 69 -3.40 1.73 21.54
N ILE A 70 -2.41 1.14 20.88
CA ILE A 70 -2.45 -0.22 20.34
C ILE A 70 -1.90 -1.24 21.35
N GLY A 71 -1.65 -0.80 22.59
CA GLY A 71 -1.18 -1.66 23.67
C GLY A 71 0.10 -2.41 23.34
N SER A 72 0.16 -3.69 23.75
CA SER A 72 1.32 -4.55 23.54
C SER A 72 1.60 -4.91 22.08
N GLN A 73 0.71 -4.57 21.14
CA GLN A 73 0.93 -4.81 19.71
C GLN A 73 2.01 -3.92 19.11
N LYS A 74 2.31 -2.79 19.73
CA LYS A 74 3.27 -1.80 19.22
C LYS A 74 4.65 -2.39 18.93
N GLU A 75 5.07 -3.35 19.73
CA GLU A 75 6.40 -3.99 19.62
C GLU A 75 6.35 -5.37 18.94
N ARG A 76 5.15 -5.85 18.57
CA ARG A 76 5.01 -7.12 17.87
C ARG A 76 5.49 -7.00 16.44
N VAL A 77 6.46 -7.84 16.07
CA VAL A 77 6.94 -7.98 14.69
C VAL A 77 6.65 -9.41 14.23
N VAL A 78 6.01 -9.54 13.09
CA VAL A 78 5.80 -10.79 12.35
C VAL A 78 6.66 -10.72 11.10
N THR A 79 7.53 -11.69 10.89
CA THR A 79 8.44 -11.73 9.75
C THR A 79 7.79 -12.34 8.51
N GLU A 80 8.37 -12.12 7.33
CA GLU A 80 7.93 -12.79 6.11
C GLU A 80 8.06 -14.31 6.23
N GLU A 81 9.09 -14.81 6.91
CA GLU A 81 9.28 -16.23 7.23
C GLU A 81 8.13 -16.82 8.03
N GLU A 82 7.66 -16.10 9.06
CA GLU A 82 6.47 -16.53 9.82
C GLU A 82 5.22 -16.61 8.94
N TRP A 83 5.07 -15.71 7.94
CA TRP A 83 3.97 -15.77 6.99
C TRP A 83 4.10 -16.97 6.04
N LEU A 84 5.30 -17.26 5.51
CA LEU A 84 5.57 -18.42 4.69
C LEU A 84 5.24 -19.72 5.44
N GLN A 85 5.71 -19.84 6.69
CA GLN A 85 5.39 -21.00 7.55
C GLN A 85 3.89 -21.19 7.77
N LYS A 86 3.12 -20.10 7.90
CA LYS A 86 1.64 -20.21 8.01
C LYS A 86 1.02 -20.86 6.79
N TRP A 87 1.49 -20.52 5.59
CA TRP A 87 1.05 -21.15 4.35
C TRP A 87 1.45 -22.62 4.27
N GLU A 88 2.71 -22.93 4.56
CA GLU A 88 3.24 -24.29 4.56
C GLU A 88 2.50 -25.22 5.52
N MET A 89 2.15 -24.70 6.70
CA MET A 89 1.45 -25.46 7.75
C MET A 89 -0.09 -25.48 7.57
N GLY A 90 -0.63 -24.80 6.57
CA GLY A 90 -2.06 -24.65 6.40
C GLY A 90 -2.77 -23.79 7.47
N ASN A 91 -2.01 -22.99 8.22
CA ASN A 91 -2.53 -22.07 9.25
C ASN A 91 -3.07 -20.78 8.61
N ILE A 92 -3.94 -20.92 7.62
CA ILE A 92 -4.46 -19.85 6.76
C ILE A 92 -5.88 -19.40 7.12
N GLY A 93 -6.25 -19.45 8.38
CA GLY A 93 -7.59 -19.04 8.84
C GLY A 93 -7.96 -17.57 8.53
N PHE A 94 -7.06 -16.77 8.00
CA PHE A 94 -7.30 -15.44 7.45
C PHE A 94 -7.85 -15.48 6.01
N HIS A 95 -7.63 -16.58 5.27
CA HIS A 95 -8.20 -16.79 3.94
C HIS A 95 -9.71 -17.04 4.04
N LYS A 96 -10.46 -16.52 3.09
CA LYS A 96 -11.90 -16.73 2.95
C LYS A 96 -12.17 -17.44 1.62
N GLU A 97 -12.92 -18.54 1.65
CA GLU A 97 -13.29 -19.30 0.47
C GLU A 97 -14.39 -18.61 -0.37
N GLN A 98 -15.08 -17.66 0.23
CA GLN A 98 -16.15 -16.91 -0.41
C GLN A 98 -15.83 -15.42 -0.49
N ARG A 99 -16.45 -14.77 -1.49
CA ARG A 99 -16.31 -13.32 -1.67
C ARG A 99 -16.75 -12.57 -0.41
N HIS A 100 -15.96 -11.57 -0.06
CA HIS A 100 -16.22 -10.78 1.14
C HIS A 100 -17.53 -10.01 1.02
N PRO A 101 -18.46 -10.10 2.00
CA PRO A 101 -19.76 -9.44 1.91
C PRO A 101 -19.66 -7.93 1.77
N LEU A 102 -18.69 -7.29 2.43
CA LEU A 102 -18.46 -5.85 2.32
C LEU A 102 -18.02 -5.45 0.90
N LEU A 103 -17.16 -6.22 0.23
CA LEU A 103 -16.81 -5.90 -1.14
C LEU A 103 -18.00 -6.08 -2.08
N GLN A 104 -18.81 -7.12 -1.90
CA GLN A 104 -20.02 -7.30 -2.70
C GLN A 104 -21.00 -6.14 -2.53
N LYS A 105 -21.22 -5.69 -1.29
CA LYS A 105 -22.13 -4.59 -0.97
C LYS A 105 -21.65 -3.24 -1.49
N TYR A 106 -20.35 -2.99 -1.43
CA TYR A 106 -19.73 -1.71 -1.79
C TYR A 106 -18.96 -1.75 -3.12
N LEU A 107 -19.25 -2.73 -3.98
CA LEU A 107 -18.60 -2.88 -5.28
C LEU A 107 -18.76 -1.61 -6.12
N ASP A 108 -19.95 -1.04 -6.17
CA ASP A 108 -20.22 0.18 -6.94
C ASP A 108 -19.40 1.40 -6.44
N VAL A 109 -19.06 1.42 -5.15
CA VAL A 109 -18.19 2.46 -4.57
C VAL A 109 -16.74 2.27 -5.05
N LEU A 110 -16.25 1.03 -5.12
CA LEU A 110 -14.93 0.71 -5.66
C LEU A 110 -14.86 1.07 -7.14
N LEU A 111 -15.83 0.63 -7.92
CA LEU A 111 -15.85 0.80 -9.37
C LEU A 111 -16.21 2.24 -9.78
N ASN A 112 -17.03 2.94 -8.99
CA ASN A 112 -17.48 4.30 -9.24
C ASN A 112 -18.03 4.49 -10.67
N GLY A 113 -18.86 3.53 -11.14
CA GLY A 113 -19.46 3.52 -12.46
C GLY A 113 -18.50 3.31 -13.64
N ARG A 114 -17.24 2.92 -13.38
CA ARG A 114 -16.21 2.72 -14.40
C ARG A 114 -16.05 1.22 -14.73
N SER A 115 -15.60 0.92 -15.93
CA SER A 115 -15.25 -0.43 -16.40
C SER A 115 -13.76 -0.49 -16.81
N GLY A 116 -13.22 -1.69 -16.95
CA GLY A 116 -11.84 -1.89 -17.38
C GLY A 116 -10.79 -1.33 -16.42
N LEU A 117 -11.11 -1.23 -15.12
CA LEU A 117 -10.22 -0.69 -14.10
C LEU A 117 -9.02 -1.59 -13.85
N ARG A 118 -7.93 -1.00 -13.41
CA ARG A 118 -6.81 -1.69 -12.78
C ARG A 118 -7.02 -1.70 -11.28
N ILE A 119 -7.17 -2.89 -10.70
CA ILE A 119 -7.49 -3.06 -9.26
C ILE A 119 -6.35 -3.80 -8.58
N PHE A 120 -5.87 -3.24 -7.48
CA PHE A 120 -4.75 -3.79 -6.70
C PHE A 120 -5.22 -4.50 -5.44
N PHE A 121 -4.57 -5.63 -5.17
CA PHE A 121 -4.73 -6.45 -3.98
C PHE A 121 -3.38 -6.56 -3.27
N PRO A 122 -3.12 -5.77 -2.24
CA PRO A 122 -1.91 -5.91 -1.43
C PRO A 122 -1.99 -7.17 -0.57
N LEU A 123 -0.86 -7.87 -0.37
CA LEU A 123 -0.75 -9.10 0.42
C LEU A 123 -1.91 -10.06 0.13
N CYS A 124 -2.09 -10.36 -1.16
CA CYS A 124 -3.36 -10.86 -1.68
C CYS A 124 -3.67 -12.31 -1.31
N GLY A 125 -2.67 -13.08 -0.84
CA GLY A 125 -2.84 -14.51 -0.65
C GLY A 125 -3.44 -15.17 -1.90
N LYS A 126 -4.53 -15.90 -1.71
CA LYS A 126 -5.34 -16.49 -2.78
C LYS A 126 -6.79 -15.96 -2.77
N ALA A 127 -6.97 -14.66 -2.61
CA ALA A 127 -8.27 -14.01 -2.52
C ALA A 127 -9.15 -14.31 -3.74
N VAL A 128 -10.34 -14.87 -3.50
CA VAL A 128 -11.27 -15.28 -4.55
C VAL A 128 -11.86 -14.11 -5.32
N GLU A 129 -11.83 -12.93 -4.74
CA GLU A 129 -12.31 -11.68 -5.34
C GLU A 129 -11.48 -11.26 -6.56
N MET A 130 -10.22 -11.67 -6.63
CA MET A 130 -9.35 -11.37 -7.79
C MET A 130 -9.92 -11.95 -9.07
N LYS A 131 -10.29 -13.24 -9.04
CA LYS A 131 -10.93 -13.91 -10.17
C LYS A 131 -12.27 -13.27 -10.51
N TRP A 132 -13.08 -12.98 -9.51
CA TRP A 132 -14.40 -12.37 -9.70
C TRP A 132 -14.32 -11.01 -10.40
N LEU A 133 -13.43 -10.12 -9.97
CA LEU A 133 -13.25 -8.80 -10.60
C LEU A 133 -12.66 -8.92 -12.02
N ALA A 134 -11.76 -9.87 -12.23
CA ALA A 134 -11.22 -10.15 -13.55
C ALA A 134 -12.30 -10.67 -14.52
N ASP A 135 -13.23 -11.52 -14.06
CA ASP A 135 -14.38 -11.98 -14.85
C ASP A 135 -15.37 -10.85 -15.20
N MET A 136 -15.38 -9.77 -14.41
CA MET A 136 -16.14 -8.56 -14.70
C MET A 136 -15.46 -7.64 -15.72
N GLY A 137 -14.30 -8.02 -16.25
CA GLY A 137 -13.56 -7.26 -17.26
C GLY A 137 -12.56 -6.24 -16.69
N HIS A 138 -12.18 -6.37 -15.40
CA HIS A 138 -11.14 -5.58 -14.79
C HIS A 138 -9.77 -6.25 -14.93
N THR A 139 -8.69 -5.47 -14.90
CA THR A 139 -7.33 -5.98 -14.75
C THR A 139 -6.99 -6.03 -13.26
N VAL A 140 -6.62 -7.18 -12.76
CA VAL A 140 -6.30 -7.39 -11.36
C VAL A 140 -4.81 -7.64 -11.19
N VAL A 141 -4.20 -6.92 -10.25
CA VAL A 141 -2.81 -7.11 -9.86
C VAL A 141 -2.76 -7.38 -8.36
N GLY A 142 -2.02 -8.41 -7.98
CA GLY A 142 -1.79 -8.75 -6.58
C GLY A 142 -0.31 -8.88 -6.27
N VAL A 143 0.03 -8.75 -4.98
CA VAL A 143 1.35 -9.09 -4.46
C VAL A 143 1.22 -10.01 -3.26
N GLU A 144 2.03 -11.06 -3.23
CA GLU A 144 2.07 -12.06 -2.17
C GLU A 144 3.50 -12.60 -2.05
N VAL A 145 3.96 -12.80 -0.83
CA VAL A 145 5.31 -13.34 -0.58
C VAL A 145 5.34 -14.87 -0.74
N SER A 146 4.22 -15.54 -0.51
CA SER A 146 4.10 -16.99 -0.61
C SER A 146 3.84 -17.45 -2.05
N GLU A 147 4.84 -18.07 -2.67
CA GLU A 147 4.66 -18.70 -3.99
C GLU A 147 3.62 -19.83 -3.95
N GLN A 148 3.50 -20.51 -2.80
CA GLN A 148 2.45 -21.51 -2.59
C GLN A 148 1.05 -20.88 -2.71
N ALA A 149 0.81 -19.76 -2.03
CA ALA A 149 -0.48 -19.07 -2.09
C ALA A 149 -0.83 -18.63 -3.51
N VAL A 150 0.15 -18.10 -4.25
CA VAL A 150 -0.03 -17.69 -5.64
C VAL A 150 -0.39 -18.88 -6.52
N LYS A 151 0.32 -20.00 -6.40
CA LYS A 151 0.04 -21.22 -7.16
C LYS A 151 -1.31 -21.85 -6.80
N GLU A 152 -1.66 -21.85 -5.52
CA GLU A 152 -2.97 -22.31 -5.06
C GLU A 152 -4.10 -21.46 -5.65
N PHE A 153 -3.94 -20.12 -5.75
CA PHE A 153 -4.93 -19.27 -6.39
C PHE A 153 -5.24 -19.73 -7.83
N PHE A 154 -4.22 -19.92 -8.65
CA PHE A 154 -4.41 -20.36 -10.04
C PHE A 154 -4.98 -21.78 -10.13
N SER A 155 -4.54 -22.67 -9.24
CA SER A 155 -5.06 -24.07 -9.17
C SER A 155 -6.52 -24.11 -8.74
N ASP A 156 -6.88 -23.44 -7.65
CA ASP A 156 -8.24 -23.41 -7.09
C ASP A 156 -9.26 -22.88 -8.11
N HIS A 157 -8.83 -21.96 -8.95
CA HIS A 157 -9.67 -21.38 -10.01
C HIS A 157 -9.52 -22.06 -11.38
N SER A 158 -8.71 -23.13 -11.49
CA SER A 158 -8.39 -23.80 -12.76
C SER A 158 -7.95 -22.82 -13.86
N LEU A 159 -7.15 -21.81 -13.50
CA LEU A 159 -6.64 -20.79 -14.40
C LEU A 159 -5.27 -21.20 -14.93
N PRO A 160 -5.10 -21.34 -16.26
CA PRO A 160 -3.76 -21.49 -16.82
C PRO A 160 -2.98 -20.17 -16.70
N TYR A 161 -1.68 -20.28 -16.41
CA TYR A 161 -0.81 -19.14 -16.21
C TYR A 161 0.60 -19.40 -16.75
N CYS A 162 1.37 -18.34 -16.91
CA CYS A 162 2.82 -18.38 -17.12
C CYS A 162 3.55 -17.72 -15.95
N GLU A 163 4.80 -18.16 -15.73
CA GLU A 163 5.72 -17.59 -14.73
C GLU A 163 6.83 -16.85 -15.48
N GLU A 164 7.08 -15.62 -15.09
CA GLU A 164 8.16 -14.80 -15.63
C GLU A 164 8.97 -14.16 -14.50
N PRO A 165 10.29 -14.02 -14.63
CA PRO A 165 11.06 -13.26 -13.67
C PRO A 165 10.68 -11.78 -13.75
N VAL A 166 10.77 -11.06 -12.62
CA VAL A 166 10.63 -9.60 -12.57
C VAL A 166 12.05 -9.01 -12.59
N PRO A 167 12.51 -8.45 -13.72
CA PRO A 167 13.92 -8.06 -13.87
C PRO A 167 14.39 -7.02 -12.84
N GLU A 168 13.48 -6.17 -12.39
CA GLU A 168 13.74 -5.09 -11.45
C GLU A 168 13.87 -5.56 -9.99
N ILE A 169 13.40 -6.80 -9.68
CA ILE A 169 13.39 -7.34 -8.31
C ILE A 169 14.09 -8.69 -8.30
N SER A 170 15.25 -8.75 -7.68
CA SER A 170 16.05 -9.98 -7.62
C SER A 170 15.28 -11.12 -6.96
N GLY A 171 15.15 -12.25 -7.65
CA GLY A 171 14.47 -13.44 -7.16
C GLY A 171 12.94 -13.41 -7.23
N ALA A 172 12.34 -12.28 -7.61
CA ALA A 172 10.90 -12.17 -7.75
C ALA A 172 10.41 -12.81 -9.06
N LYS A 173 9.16 -13.28 -9.00
CA LYS A 173 8.44 -13.84 -10.14
C LYS A 173 7.09 -13.15 -10.30
N MET A 174 6.63 -13.01 -11.54
CA MET A 174 5.26 -12.65 -11.87
C MET A 174 4.55 -13.87 -12.43
N PHE A 175 3.38 -14.16 -11.90
CA PHE A 175 2.46 -15.19 -12.36
C PHE A 175 1.31 -14.50 -13.08
N GLN A 176 1.18 -14.73 -14.38
CA GLN A 176 0.14 -14.08 -15.18
C GLN A 176 -0.81 -15.11 -15.79
N SER A 177 -2.12 -14.88 -15.63
CA SER A 177 -3.12 -15.68 -16.33
C SER A 177 -2.92 -15.59 -17.84
N THR A 178 -3.20 -16.69 -18.57
CA THR A 178 -3.09 -16.69 -20.05
C THR A 178 -4.04 -15.70 -20.72
N SER A 179 -5.11 -15.29 -20.04
CA SER A 179 -6.00 -14.20 -20.48
C SER A 179 -5.38 -12.81 -20.30
N GLY A 180 -4.28 -12.69 -19.54
CA GLY A 180 -3.57 -11.44 -19.30
C GLY A 180 -4.24 -10.47 -18.33
N ASN A 181 -5.39 -10.83 -17.75
CA ASN A 181 -6.17 -9.92 -16.88
C ASN A 181 -5.89 -10.10 -15.37
N ILE A 182 -5.07 -11.08 -14.98
CA ILE A 182 -4.62 -11.28 -13.60
C ILE A 182 -3.10 -11.42 -13.60
N SER A 183 -2.41 -10.61 -12.81
CA SER A 183 -0.96 -10.66 -12.59
C SER A 183 -0.65 -10.67 -11.11
N LEU A 184 -0.03 -11.73 -10.60
CA LEU A 184 0.36 -11.87 -9.21
C LEU A 184 1.89 -11.82 -9.09
N TYR A 185 2.40 -10.83 -8.35
CA TYR A 185 3.82 -10.67 -8.07
C TYR A 185 4.18 -11.44 -6.80
N CYS A 186 5.11 -12.38 -6.92
CA CYS A 186 5.63 -13.14 -5.78
C CYS A 186 6.91 -12.49 -5.28
N CYS A 187 6.78 -11.58 -4.32
CA CYS A 187 7.87 -10.83 -3.70
C CYS A 187 7.38 -10.12 -2.43
N SER A 188 8.28 -9.46 -1.71
CA SER A 188 7.89 -8.50 -0.68
C SER A 188 7.12 -7.34 -1.29
N ILE A 189 6.03 -6.91 -0.65
CA ILE A 189 5.29 -5.72 -1.11
C ILE A 189 6.19 -4.48 -1.16
N TYR A 190 7.19 -4.43 -0.31
CA TYR A 190 8.13 -3.31 -0.21
C TYR A 190 9.16 -3.23 -1.35
N ASP A 191 9.22 -4.24 -2.21
CA ASP A 191 10.05 -4.23 -3.42
C ASP A 191 9.30 -3.65 -4.63
N LEU A 192 7.98 -3.45 -4.50
CA LEU A 192 7.16 -2.87 -5.56
C LEU A 192 7.32 -1.35 -5.67
N SER A 193 7.11 -0.86 -6.88
CA SER A 193 7.00 0.56 -7.19
C SER A 193 6.06 0.79 -8.37
N SER A 194 5.61 2.02 -8.55
CA SER A 194 4.78 2.38 -9.72
C SER A 194 5.50 2.23 -11.06
N SER A 195 6.84 2.19 -11.08
CA SER A 195 7.61 1.88 -12.30
C SER A 195 7.53 0.41 -12.71
N ILE A 196 7.28 -0.49 -11.75
CA ILE A 196 7.18 -1.94 -11.98
C ILE A 196 5.74 -2.33 -12.28
N VAL A 197 4.80 -1.95 -11.39
CA VAL A 197 3.42 -2.43 -11.47
C VAL A 197 2.44 -1.41 -12.05
N GLY A 198 2.90 -0.19 -12.35
CA GLY A 198 2.02 0.92 -12.74
C GLY A 198 1.21 1.46 -11.57
N LYS A 199 0.16 2.22 -11.91
CA LYS A 199 -0.79 2.78 -10.94
C LYS A 199 -2.16 2.14 -11.08
N PHE A 200 -2.98 2.31 -10.05
CA PHE A 200 -4.25 1.61 -9.89
C PHE A 200 -5.44 2.56 -9.72
N ASP A 201 -6.55 2.20 -10.35
CA ASP A 201 -7.84 2.91 -10.26
C ASP A 201 -8.62 2.54 -9.00
N GLY A 202 -8.36 1.36 -8.45
CA GLY A 202 -8.99 0.84 -7.26
C GLY A 202 -8.06 -0.03 -6.44
N VAL A 203 -8.30 -0.09 -5.13
CA VAL A 203 -7.59 -0.98 -4.20
C VAL A 203 -8.61 -1.68 -3.32
N TRP A 204 -8.43 -2.98 -3.14
CA TRP A 204 -9.11 -3.77 -2.12
C TRP A 204 -8.08 -4.23 -1.09
N ASP A 205 -8.02 -3.52 0.03
CA ASP A 205 -7.14 -3.81 1.15
C ASP A 205 -7.93 -4.51 2.25
N ARG A 206 -7.95 -5.82 2.21
CA ARG A 206 -8.54 -6.67 3.23
C ARG A 206 -7.51 -7.69 3.69
N GLY A 207 -7.20 -7.66 4.97
CA GLY A 207 -6.18 -8.54 5.55
C GLY A 207 -4.75 -8.06 5.28
N ALA A 208 -4.52 -6.92 4.63
CA ALA A 208 -3.19 -6.39 4.35
C ALA A 208 -2.74 -5.38 5.42
N LEU A 209 -3.30 -4.18 5.51
CA LEU A 209 -2.87 -3.21 6.53
C LEU A 209 -2.92 -3.79 7.95
N VAL A 210 -3.92 -4.61 8.25
CA VAL A 210 -4.05 -5.28 9.55
C VAL A 210 -3.03 -6.41 9.79
N ALA A 211 -2.31 -6.83 8.75
CA ALA A 211 -1.20 -7.79 8.84
C ALA A 211 0.17 -7.12 8.88
N VAL A 212 0.24 -5.84 8.47
CA VAL A 212 1.46 -5.04 8.52
C VAL A 212 1.84 -4.72 9.95
N ASN A 213 3.11 -4.96 10.30
CA ASN A 213 3.63 -4.62 11.60
C ASN A 213 3.40 -3.13 11.92
N PRO A 214 3.03 -2.77 13.15
CA PRO A 214 2.81 -1.38 13.51
C PRO A 214 3.96 -0.44 13.13
N CYS A 215 5.21 -0.89 13.29
CA CYS A 215 6.40 -0.11 12.93
C CYS A 215 6.55 0.14 11.41
N ASP A 216 5.93 -0.68 10.57
CA ASP A 216 6.05 -0.61 9.11
C ASP A 216 4.86 0.11 8.43
N ARG A 217 3.82 0.47 9.17
CA ARG A 217 2.57 1.04 8.62
C ARG A 217 2.79 2.33 7.83
N GLN A 218 3.70 3.20 8.30
CA GLN A 218 4.02 4.42 7.57
C GLN A 218 4.67 4.14 6.22
N ARG A 219 5.57 3.15 6.16
CA ARG A 219 6.21 2.69 4.93
C ARG A 219 5.17 2.08 3.98
N TYR A 220 4.27 1.25 4.53
CA TYR A 220 3.16 0.66 3.77
C TYR A 220 2.24 1.73 3.18
N ALA A 221 1.77 2.67 3.99
CA ALA A 221 0.89 3.74 3.54
C ALA A 221 1.54 4.61 2.45
N SER A 222 2.82 4.97 2.63
CA SER A 222 3.58 5.73 1.63
C SER A 222 3.68 5.00 0.29
N LEU A 223 3.92 3.70 0.33
CA LEU A 223 3.93 2.86 -0.86
C LEU A 223 2.54 2.84 -1.52
N MET A 224 1.49 2.55 -0.76
CA MET A 224 0.12 2.47 -1.29
C MET A 224 -0.32 3.79 -1.93
N ILE A 225 0.00 4.93 -1.32
CA ILE A 225 -0.26 6.27 -1.87
C ILE A 225 0.47 6.44 -3.22
N SER A 226 1.69 5.93 -3.35
CA SER A 226 2.47 6.03 -4.60
C SER A 226 1.89 5.20 -5.75
N LEU A 227 1.13 4.15 -5.42
CA LEU A 227 0.57 3.19 -6.38
C LEU A 227 -0.84 3.55 -6.87
N VAL A 228 -1.53 4.50 -6.25
CA VAL A 228 -2.90 4.85 -6.67
C VAL A 228 -2.91 5.99 -7.67
N GLU A 229 -3.89 5.94 -8.57
CA GLU A 229 -4.19 7.03 -9.49
C GLU A 229 -5.01 8.13 -8.81
N LYS A 230 -4.99 9.32 -9.40
CA LYS A 230 -5.96 10.38 -9.05
C LYS A 230 -7.37 9.87 -9.30
N ASN A 231 -8.29 10.26 -8.43
CA ASN A 231 -9.70 9.80 -8.46
C ASN A 231 -9.89 8.30 -8.21
N SER A 232 -8.87 7.60 -7.72
CA SER A 232 -9.00 6.20 -7.32
C SER A 232 -9.92 6.03 -6.11
N SER A 233 -10.47 4.83 -5.97
CA SER A 233 -11.23 4.41 -4.80
C SER A 233 -10.48 3.29 -4.10
N TYR A 234 -10.15 3.50 -2.83
CA TYR A 234 -9.46 2.51 -2.01
C TYR A 234 -10.40 2.06 -0.91
N LEU A 235 -10.84 0.82 -0.96
CA LEU A 235 -11.62 0.19 0.10
C LEU A 235 -10.66 -0.52 1.06
N LEU A 236 -10.66 -0.05 2.31
CA LEU A 236 -9.80 -0.56 3.39
C LEU A 236 -10.67 -1.21 4.46
N VAL A 237 -10.43 -2.49 4.73
CA VAL A 237 -11.02 -3.21 5.85
C VAL A 237 -10.02 -3.28 7.00
N THR A 238 -10.37 -2.69 8.12
CA THR A 238 -9.64 -2.83 9.37
C THR A 238 -10.45 -3.60 10.39
N VAL A 239 -9.85 -3.87 11.54
CA VAL A 239 -10.50 -4.59 12.64
C VAL A 239 -10.49 -3.74 13.91
N SER A 240 -11.53 -3.87 14.71
CA SER A 240 -11.67 -3.19 16.00
C SER A 240 -11.98 -4.19 17.10
N TYR A 241 -11.12 -4.24 18.10
CA TYR A 241 -11.22 -5.07 19.30
C TYR A 241 -10.31 -4.47 20.38
N ASP A 242 -10.33 -5.01 21.60
CA ASP A 242 -9.40 -4.57 22.66
C ASP A 242 -7.97 -5.06 22.38
N PRO A 243 -7.04 -4.17 21.99
CA PRO A 243 -5.67 -4.55 21.61
C PRO A 243 -4.84 -5.11 22.77
N ASN A 244 -5.29 -4.95 24.03
CA ASN A 244 -4.62 -5.52 25.19
C ASN A 244 -4.90 -7.01 25.36
N LYS A 245 -5.97 -7.53 24.73
CA LYS A 245 -6.39 -8.92 24.84
C LYS A 245 -5.82 -9.82 23.74
N HIS A 246 -5.45 -9.27 22.58
CA HIS A 246 -4.90 -10.04 21.47
C HIS A 246 -3.69 -9.33 20.87
N LYS A 247 -2.61 -10.08 20.68
CA LYS A 247 -1.31 -9.55 20.20
C LYS A 247 -1.26 -9.30 18.68
N GLY A 248 -2.30 -9.69 17.94
CA GLY A 248 -2.28 -9.69 16.48
C GLY A 248 -1.32 -10.72 15.88
N PRO A 249 -1.25 -10.84 14.55
CA PRO A 249 -2.22 -10.32 13.60
C PRO A 249 -3.57 -11.07 13.63
N PRO A 250 -4.69 -10.46 13.20
CA PRO A 250 -4.77 -9.10 12.65
C PRO A 250 -4.51 -8.07 13.73
N PHE A 251 -3.76 -7.03 13.40
CA PHE A 251 -3.49 -5.94 14.33
C PHE A 251 -4.66 -4.94 14.36
N TYR A 252 -4.95 -4.40 15.53
CA TYR A 252 -5.87 -3.27 15.66
C TYR A 252 -5.31 -2.03 14.96
N VAL A 253 -6.13 -1.38 14.16
CA VAL A 253 -5.80 -0.12 13.46
C VAL A 253 -6.88 0.90 13.79
N PRO A 254 -6.64 1.82 14.73
CA PRO A 254 -7.62 2.84 15.11
C PRO A 254 -7.82 3.86 13.98
N GLU A 255 -9.00 4.49 13.96
CA GLU A 255 -9.33 5.51 12.94
C GLU A 255 -8.36 6.69 12.96
N SER A 256 -7.87 7.08 14.15
CA SER A 256 -6.85 8.12 14.29
C SER A 256 -5.57 7.80 13.54
N GLU A 257 -5.16 6.54 13.55
CA GLU A 257 -3.97 6.10 12.83
C GLU A 257 -4.22 6.10 11.31
N ILE A 258 -5.39 5.63 10.84
CA ILE A 258 -5.75 5.72 9.42
C ILE A 258 -5.70 7.18 8.94
N LYS A 259 -6.23 8.11 9.73
CA LYS A 259 -6.16 9.55 9.46
C LYS A 259 -4.74 10.08 9.43
N SER A 260 -3.88 9.60 10.32
CA SER A 260 -2.46 9.97 10.34
C SER A 260 -1.72 9.46 9.11
N LEU A 261 -1.99 8.22 8.68
CA LEU A 261 -1.33 7.57 7.55
C LEU A 261 -1.76 8.14 6.19
N PHE A 262 -3.05 8.42 6.00
CA PHE A 262 -3.63 8.72 4.70
C PHE A 262 -4.32 10.08 4.60
N GLY A 263 -4.64 10.72 5.72
CA GLY A 263 -5.52 11.90 5.76
C GLY A 263 -4.99 13.12 5.01
N ASN A 264 -3.67 13.21 4.77
CA ASN A 264 -3.08 14.31 3.99
C ASN A 264 -3.25 14.11 2.47
N CYS A 265 -3.63 12.91 2.02
CA CYS A 265 -3.63 12.53 0.60
C CYS A 265 -5.01 12.18 0.06
N CYS A 266 -5.99 11.92 0.94
CA CYS A 266 -7.33 11.49 0.54
C CYS A 266 -8.40 11.88 1.55
N GLU A 267 -9.65 11.91 1.08
CA GLU A 267 -10.82 11.95 1.95
C GLU A 267 -11.07 10.54 2.52
N ILE A 268 -11.24 10.44 3.83
CA ILE A 268 -11.48 9.17 4.53
C ILE A 268 -12.91 9.16 5.06
N ARG A 269 -13.68 8.13 4.69
CA ARG A 269 -15.04 7.91 5.19
C ARG A 269 -15.20 6.49 5.72
N CYS A 270 -15.66 6.35 6.96
CA CYS A 270 -16.13 5.07 7.46
C CYS A 270 -17.48 4.75 6.78
N LEU A 271 -17.53 3.64 6.04
CA LEU A 271 -18.73 3.22 5.33
C LEU A 271 -19.60 2.29 6.19
N GLU A 272 -18.98 1.35 6.87
CA GLU A 272 -19.71 0.36 7.65
C GLU A 272 -18.85 -0.24 8.77
N LYS A 273 -19.52 -0.63 9.88
CA LYS A 273 -18.95 -1.47 10.93
C LYS A 273 -19.82 -2.71 11.04
N VAL A 274 -19.20 -3.88 10.95
CA VAL A 274 -19.91 -5.17 11.00
C VAL A 274 -19.39 -5.99 12.17
N ASP A 275 -20.29 -6.58 12.92
CA ASP A 275 -19.95 -7.55 13.94
C ASP A 275 -19.56 -8.88 13.26
N ASP A 276 -18.27 -9.24 13.35
CA ASP A 276 -17.69 -10.52 12.88
C ASP A 276 -17.23 -11.38 14.08
N PHE A 277 -17.79 -11.10 15.28
CA PHE A 277 -17.42 -11.83 16.49
C PHE A 277 -17.81 -13.31 16.39
N SER A 278 -16.86 -14.18 16.67
CA SER A 278 -17.02 -15.63 16.53
C SER A 278 -16.32 -16.38 17.67
N GLU A 279 -16.52 -17.69 17.73
CA GLU A 279 -15.85 -18.56 18.68
C GLU A 279 -14.33 -18.46 18.62
N ARG A 280 -13.77 -18.27 17.44
CA ARG A 280 -12.32 -18.02 17.24
C ARG A 280 -11.85 -16.79 18.02
N HIS A 281 -12.64 -15.73 17.98
CA HIS A 281 -12.31 -14.47 18.66
C HIS A 281 -12.45 -14.61 20.19
N ARG A 282 -13.39 -15.45 20.68
CA ARG A 282 -13.45 -15.83 22.10
C ARG A 282 -12.19 -16.57 22.56
N GLN A 283 -11.68 -17.49 21.73
CA GLN A 283 -10.43 -18.21 22.03
C GLN A 283 -9.22 -17.29 22.08
N TRP A 284 -9.28 -16.13 21.43
CA TRP A 284 -8.27 -15.08 21.56
C TRP A 284 -8.46 -14.22 22.84
N GLY A 285 -9.51 -14.47 23.62
CA GLY A 285 -9.84 -13.71 24.82
C GLY A 285 -10.60 -12.40 24.56
N LEU A 286 -11.14 -12.24 23.35
CA LEU A 286 -11.90 -11.04 22.98
C LEU A 286 -13.36 -11.13 23.42
N ASP A 287 -13.97 -9.98 23.71
CA ASP A 287 -15.39 -9.85 24.01
C ASP A 287 -16.19 -9.33 22.83
N TYR A 288 -15.53 -8.69 21.86
CA TYR A 288 -16.10 -8.20 20.63
C TYR A 288 -15.04 -8.21 19.52
N PHE A 289 -15.47 -8.25 18.28
CA PHE A 289 -14.62 -8.12 17.10
C PHE A 289 -15.44 -7.54 15.95
N LEU A 290 -15.06 -6.35 15.50
CA LEU A 290 -15.72 -5.67 14.40
C LEU A 290 -14.80 -5.60 13.19
N GLU A 291 -15.33 -5.85 12.02
CA GLU A 291 -14.72 -5.39 10.77
C GLU A 291 -15.22 -3.98 10.46
N VAL A 292 -14.33 -3.09 10.08
CA VAL A 292 -14.64 -1.69 9.78
C VAL A 292 -14.16 -1.36 8.38
N LEU A 293 -15.11 -1.01 7.50
CA LEU A 293 -14.82 -0.64 6.11
C LEU A 293 -14.69 0.88 5.99
N TYR A 294 -13.58 1.30 5.43
CA TYR A 294 -13.32 2.69 5.05
C TYR A 294 -13.22 2.84 3.53
N LEU A 295 -13.72 3.97 3.03
CA LEU A 295 -13.36 4.47 1.71
C LEU A 295 -12.32 5.56 1.88
N LEU A 296 -11.18 5.38 1.22
CA LEU A 296 -10.16 6.40 1.02
C LEU A 296 -10.31 6.90 -0.43
N LYS A 297 -10.75 8.15 -0.59
CA LYS A 297 -10.98 8.75 -1.91
C LYS A 297 -9.85 9.72 -2.22
N PHE A 298 -8.98 9.32 -3.14
CA PHE A 298 -7.90 10.17 -3.61
C PHE A 298 -8.47 11.19 -4.60
N VAL A 299 -8.35 12.46 -4.26
CA VAL A 299 -8.83 13.56 -5.08
C VAL A 299 -7.71 14.14 -5.95
N ALA A 300 -8.10 14.81 -7.03
CA ALA A 300 -7.16 15.34 -8.04
C ALA A 300 -6.27 16.47 -7.51
#